data_26bcc3ac2a590fb0081da49338fb3e60
#
_entry.id   26bcc3ac2a590fb0081da49338fb3e60
#
_cell.length_a   1.000
_cell.length_b   1.000
_cell.length_c   1.000
_cell.angle_alpha   90.00
_cell.angle_beta   90.00
_cell.angle_gamma   90.00
#
_symmetry.space_group_name_H-M   'P 1'
#
loop_
_entity.id
_entity.type
_entity.pdbx_description
1 polymer ?
#
loop_
_entity_poly.entity_id
_entity_poly.type
_entity_poly.pdbx_seq_one_letter_code
_entity_poly.pdbx_strand_id
1 'polypeptide(L)'
;MPFTSPLKSNPHFRLRLFHGNFVLDSAVPSKLLDRCALKTEREFTHMRYSAATCDPNDFKDSGFTLRQVLYDPPRRTELFIVLTMYNEDEELFARSMHGVMKNVAHLCKRDRSKTWGKDGWKKVVVCIVSDGRAKINSRTLSAIAAMGVYQEGIAKNAVNGKPVTAHVYEYTTQGMYLSVLGPFP
;
A
#
# COMPACT_ATOMS: atom_id res chain seq x y z
N MET A 1 15.92 12.29 38.46
CA MET A 1 16.63 11.23 37.71
C MET A 1 15.68 10.73 36.63
N PRO A 2 15.93 10.94 35.34
CA PRO A 2 15.08 10.43 34.29
C PRO A 2 15.51 9.02 33.92
N PHE A 3 14.56 8.09 33.95
CA PHE A 3 14.73 6.72 33.47
C PHE A 3 14.76 6.70 31.94
N THR A 4 15.93 6.54 31.36
CA THR A 4 16.11 6.19 29.95
C THR A 4 16.10 4.67 29.85
N SER A 5 14.97 4.09 29.43
CA SER A 5 14.94 2.70 29.02
C SER A 5 15.48 2.59 27.59
N PRO A 6 16.46 1.72 27.31
CA PRO A 6 16.93 1.51 25.95
C PRO A 6 15.85 0.80 25.14
N LEU A 7 15.51 1.38 24.00
CA LEU A 7 14.67 0.75 22.95
C LEU A 7 15.30 -0.60 22.56
N LYS A 8 14.61 -1.70 22.90
CA LYS A 8 14.99 -3.05 22.46
C LYS A 8 14.98 -3.07 20.93
N SER A 9 16.14 -3.25 20.35
CA SER A 9 16.34 -3.51 18.92
C SER A 9 15.62 -4.81 18.54
N ASN A 10 14.62 -4.71 17.67
CA ASN A 10 13.88 -5.85 17.15
C ASN A 10 14.75 -6.57 16.09
N PRO A 11 15.10 -7.88 16.24
CA PRO A 11 16.22 -8.50 15.51
C PRO A 11 15.93 -9.02 14.10
N HIS A 12 14.86 -8.60 13.41
CA HIS A 12 14.50 -9.20 12.11
C HIS A 12 14.17 -8.24 10.97
N PHE A 13 14.77 -7.06 10.93
CA PHE A 13 14.75 -6.26 9.70
C PHE A 13 15.91 -6.66 8.79
N ARG A 14 15.69 -7.60 7.86
CA ARG A 14 16.61 -7.78 6.71
C ARG A 14 16.42 -6.60 5.77
N LEU A 15 17.29 -5.60 5.90
CA LEU A 15 17.48 -4.54 4.91
C LEU A 15 18.00 -5.19 3.62
N ARG A 16 17.19 -5.32 2.61
CA ARG A 16 17.65 -5.66 1.26
C ARG A 16 17.74 -4.38 0.46
N LEU A 17 18.96 -3.98 0.14
CA LEU A 17 19.19 -3.04 -0.96
C LEU A 17 19.01 -3.82 -2.26
N PHE A 18 17.98 -3.51 -3.03
CA PHE A 18 17.75 -4.11 -4.33
C PHE A 18 18.34 -3.18 -5.39
N HIS A 19 19.45 -3.59 -6.05
CA HIS A 19 20.21 -2.74 -6.98
C HIS A 19 20.61 -1.37 -6.39
N GLY A 20 20.96 -1.31 -5.10
CA GLY A 20 21.27 -0.06 -4.41
C GLY A 20 20.07 0.74 -3.90
N ASN A 21 18.85 0.29 -4.19
CA ASN A 21 17.60 0.91 -3.79
C ASN A 21 17.07 0.34 -2.46
N PHE A 22 16.49 1.19 -1.63
CA PHE A 22 15.88 0.76 -0.38
C PHE A 22 14.47 0.24 -0.64
N VAL A 23 14.30 -1.07 -0.47
CA VAL A 23 13.01 -1.76 -0.55
C VAL A 23 12.83 -2.60 0.71
N LEU A 24 11.70 -2.47 1.38
CA LEU A 24 11.38 -3.16 2.62
C LEU A 24 10.03 -3.89 2.48
N ASP A 25 10.02 -5.19 2.75
CA ASP A 25 8.79 -5.93 2.99
C ASP A 25 8.53 -5.94 4.51
N SER A 26 7.45 -5.30 4.94
CA SER A 26 7.05 -5.20 6.34
C SER A 26 5.78 -6.02 6.60
N ALA A 27 5.80 -6.84 7.65
CA ALA A 27 4.61 -7.57 8.05
C ALA A 27 3.49 -6.61 8.45
N VAL A 28 2.28 -6.85 7.97
CA VAL A 28 1.10 -6.10 8.39
C VAL A 28 0.68 -6.53 9.81
N PRO A 29 0.03 -5.65 10.59
CA PRO A 29 -0.38 -5.98 11.95
C PRO A 29 -1.28 -7.23 12.00
N SER A 30 -1.05 -8.11 12.98
CA SER A 30 -1.86 -9.34 13.17
C SER A 30 -3.35 -9.04 13.32
N LYS A 31 -3.71 -7.96 14.03
CA LYS A 31 -5.10 -7.50 14.18
C LYS A 31 -5.78 -7.19 12.83
N LEU A 32 -5.01 -6.78 11.83
CA LEU A 32 -5.49 -6.62 10.47
C LEU A 32 -5.77 -7.99 9.84
N LEU A 33 -4.79 -8.90 9.91
CA LEU A 33 -4.89 -10.23 9.33
C LEU A 33 -5.99 -11.09 9.98
N ASP A 34 -6.25 -10.92 11.27
CA ASP A 34 -7.29 -11.67 11.98
C ASP A 34 -8.68 -11.50 11.36
N ARG A 35 -8.91 -10.36 10.71
CA ARG A 35 -10.16 -10.03 10.01
C ARG A 35 -10.15 -10.36 8.51
N CYS A 36 -9.04 -10.87 7.98
CA CYS A 36 -8.88 -11.20 6.57
C CYS A 36 -9.17 -12.67 6.32
N ALA A 37 -9.65 -13.00 5.10
CA ALA A 37 -9.86 -14.37 4.67
C ALA A 37 -8.53 -15.08 4.36
N LEU A 38 -7.61 -14.41 3.67
CA LEU A 38 -6.30 -14.93 3.28
C LEU A 38 -5.24 -14.40 4.26
N LYS A 39 -4.59 -15.33 4.99
CA LYS A 39 -3.71 -15.01 6.11
C LYS A 39 -2.30 -15.58 5.99
N THR A 40 -2.03 -16.37 4.98
CA THR A 40 -0.78 -17.16 4.87
C THR A 40 0.13 -16.69 3.74
N GLU A 41 -0.44 -16.26 2.63
CA GLU A 41 0.33 -15.86 1.47
C GLU A 41 1.03 -14.51 1.73
N ARG A 42 2.30 -14.42 1.30
CA ARG A 42 3.12 -13.22 1.50
C ARG A 42 2.48 -11.96 0.92
N GLU A 43 1.71 -12.12 -0.16
CA GLU A 43 0.96 -11.03 -0.78
C GLU A 43 0.03 -10.30 0.20
N PHE A 44 -0.62 -11.08 1.08
CA PHE A 44 -1.61 -10.54 2.02
C PHE A 44 -1.04 -10.30 3.42
N THR A 45 0.13 -10.86 3.73
CA THR A 45 0.76 -10.73 5.06
C THR A 45 1.82 -9.65 5.14
N HIS A 46 2.30 -9.14 3.98
CA HIS A 46 3.35 -8.13 3.94
C HIS A 46 2.98 -6.99 3.00
N MET A 47 3.24 -5.79 3.47
CA MET A 47 3.26 -4.57 2.68
C MET A 47 4.70 -4.35 2.16
N ARG A 48 4.85 -3.87 0.94
CA ARG A 48 6.12 -3.44 0.37
C ARG A 48 6.23 -1.93 0.44
N TYR A 49 7.36 -1.44 0.94
CA TYR A 49 7.73 -0.03 0.92
C TYR A 49 8.98 0.15 0.07
N SER A 50 8.98 1.14 -0.82
CA SER A 50 10.13 1.57 -1.61
C SER A 50 10.40 3.05 -1.39
N ALA A 51 11.65 3.39 -1.05
CA ALA A 51 12.10 4.77 -0.93
C ALA A 51 12.73 5.19 -2.27
N ALA A 52 11.96 5.85 -3.13
CA ALA A 52 12.45 6.30 -4.42
C ALA A 52 13.38 7.53 -4.26
N THR A 53 14.55 7.47 -4.86
CA THR A 53 15.60 8.51 -4.80
C THR A 53 15.96 9.05 -6.18
N CYS A 54 15.14 8.79 -7.18
CA CYS A 54 15.32 9.19 -8.57
C CYS A 54 14.17 10.12 -9.03
N ASP A 55 14.34 10.73 -10.20
CA ASP A 55 13.22 11.37 -10.89
C ASP A 55 12.16 10.33 -11.27
N PRO A 56 10.86 10.66 -11.25
CA PRO A 56 9.80 9.76 -11.66
C PRO A 56 9.99 9.15 -13.06
N ASN A 57 10.55 9.91 -14.00
CA ASN A 57 10.83 9.44 -15.36
C ASN A 57 11.93 8.36 -15.39
N ASP A 58 12.84 8.40 -14.44
CA ASP A 58 13.98 7.46 -14.35
C ASP A 58 13.67 6.25 -13.45
N PHE A 59 12.44 6.10 -12.97
CA PHE A 59 12.08 5.09 -11.98
C PHE A 59 12.49 3.66 -12.40
N LYS A 60 12.17 3.29 -13.63
CA LYS A 60 12.50 1.96 -14.17
C LYS A 60 13.99 1.82 -14.42
N ASP A 61 14.62 2.81 -15.02
CA ASP A 61 16.05 2.79 -15.39
C ASP A 61 16.95 2.86 -14.15
N SER A 62 16.45 3.44 -13.06
CA SER A 62 17.08 3.40 -11.74
C SER A 62 16.91 2.07 -11.01
N GLY A 63 16.31 1.06 -11.64
CA GLY A 63 16.14 -0.29 -11.08
C GLY A 63 15.01 -0.44 -10.06
N PHE A 64 14.11 0.55 -9.95
CA PHE A 64 12.89 0.39 -9.17
C PHE A 64 11.85 -0.45 -9.92
N THR A 65 11.07 -1.21 -9.17
CA THR A 65 10.00 -2.05 -9.72
C THR A 65 8.76 -1.96 -8.84
N LEU A 66 7.58 -2.03 -9.45
CA LEU A 66 6.32 -2.17 -8.75
C LEU A 66 6.00 -3.65 -8.49
N ARG A 67 5.19 -3.90 -7.47
CA ARG A 67 4.84 -5.26 -7.02
C ARG A 67 4.17 -6.11 -8.09
N GLN A 68 3.40 -5.50 -9.00
CA GLN A 68 2.69 -6.21 -10.07
C GLN A 68 3.61 -7.01 -11.00
N VAL A 69 4.82 -6.53 -11.25
CA VAL A 69 5.79 -7.23 -12.12
C VAL A 69 6.56 -8.35 -11.40
N LEU A 70 6.44 -8.45 -10.07
CA LEU A 70 7.15 -9.45 -9.27
C LEU A 70 6.39 -10.77 -9.11
N TYR A 71 5.15 -10.82 -9.57
CA TYR A 71 4.38 -12.07 -9.59
C TYR A 71 4.82 -12.96 -10.75
N ASP A 72 4.60 -14.27 -10.63
CA ASP A 72 4.88 -15.25 -11.69
C ASP A 72 3.57 -15.96 -12.07
N PRO A 73 3.03 -15.73 -13.28
CA PRO A 73 3.48 -14.72 -14.27
C PRO A 73 3.22 -13.29 -13.80
N PRO A 74 3.92 -12.28 -14.35
CA PRO A 74 3.68 -10.87 -14.03
C PRO A 74 2.24 -10.47 -14.27
N ARG A 75 1.66 -9.69 -13.36
CA ARG A 75 0.26 -9.26 -13.46
C ARG A 75 0.12 -8.14 -14.48
N ARG A 76 -0.82 -8.33 -15.39
CA ARG A 76 -1.21 -7.30 -16.33
C ARG A 76 -2.29 -6.41 -15.71
N THR A 77 -2.01 -5.12 -15.61
CA THR A 77 -2.99 -4.12 -15.16
C THR A 77 -3.91 -3.73 -16.30
N GLU A 78 -5.21 -3.95 -16.14
CA GLU A 78 -6.25 -3.56 -17.10
C GLU A 78 -6.97 -2.28 -16.65
N LEU A 79 -6.97 -1.99 -15.36
CA LEU A 79 -7.57 -0.80 -14.78
C LEU A 79 -6.63 -0.19 -13.75
N PHE A 80 -6.24 1.06 -14.00
CA PHE A 80 -5.44 1.86 -13.08
C PHE A 80 -6.29 3.06 -12.61
N ILE A 81 -6.58 3.10 -11.32
CA ILE A 81 -7.41 4.12 -10.68
C ILE A 81 -6.50 5.02 -9.87
N VAL A 82 -6.55 6.32 -10.09
CA VAL A 82 -5.79 7.32 -9.33
C VAL A 82 -6.73 8.13 -8.46
N LEU A 83 -6.44 8.16 -7.16
CA LEU A 83 -7.08 9.02 -6.18
C LEU A 83 -6.06 10.06 -5.72
N THR A 84 -6.19 11.28 -6.19
CA THR A 84 -5.36 12.40 -5.77
C THR A 84 -5.90 12.96 -4.47
N MET A 85 -5.01 13.21 -3.51
CA MET A 85 -5.37 13.70 -2.19
C MET A 85 -4.41 14.81 -1.76
N TYR A 86 -4.97 15.85 -1.18
CA TYR A 86 -4.23 16.94 -0.55
C TYR A 86 -4.38 16.87 0.98
N ASN A 87 -5.56 17.19 1.51
CA ASN A 87 -5.89 17.14 2.93
C ASN A 87 -7.34 16.69 3.21
N GLU A 88 -7.94 15.99 2.25
CA GLU A 88 -9.30 15.47 2.39
C GLU A 88 -9.44 14.66 3.67
N ASP A 89 -10.61 14.78 4.30
CA ASP A 89 -10.94 14.05 5.50
C ASP A 89 -11.18 12.55 5.26
N GLU A 90 -11.23 11.81 6.34
CA GLU A 90 -11.42 10.36 6.31
C GLU A 90 -12.76 9.93 5.71
N GLU A 91 -13.78 10.78 5.80
CA GLU A 91 -15.11 10.47 5.30
C GLU A 91 -15.15 10.53 3.77
N LEU A 92 -14.63 11.60 3.17
CA LEU A 92 -14.52 11.73 1.71
C LEU A 92 -13.65 10.62 1.13
N PHE A 93 -12.52 10.33 1.78
CA PHE A 93 -11.65 9.23 1.39
C PHE A 93 -12.39 7.89 1.43
N ALA A 94 -13.05 7.58 2.55
CA ALA A 94 -13.75 6.32 2.74
C ALA A 94 -14.91 6.12 1.76
N ARG A 95 -15.68 7.18 1.46
CA ARG A 95 -16.74 7.16 0.44
C ARG A 95 -16.19 6.82 -0.94
N SER A 96 -15.09 7.47 -1.33
CA SER A 96 -14.43 7.22 -2.61
C SER A 96 -13.91 5.78 -2.70
N MET A 97 -13.19 5.32 -1.68
CA MET A 97 -12.68 3.95 -1.62
C MET A 97 -13.77 2.91 -1.59
N HIS A 98 -14.87 3.16 -0.87
CA HIS A 98 -16.04 2.27 -0.87
C HIS A 98 -16.60 2.11 -2.29
N GLY A 99 -16.77 3.21 -3.02
CA GLY A 99 -17.22 3.18 -4.41
C GLY A 99 -16.28 2.37 -5.30
N VAL A 100 -14.97 2.60 -5.18
CA VAL A 100 -13.95 1.85 -5.92
C VAL A 100 -14.04 0.35 -5.62
N MET A 101 -14.07 -0.03 -4.35
CA MET A 101 -14.10 -1.45 -3.93
C MET A 101 -15.40 -2.16 -4.37
N LYS A 102 -16.55 -1.48 -4.31
CA LYS A 102 -17.81 -2.01 -4.87
C LYS A 102 -17.72 -2.29 -6.36
N ASN A 103 -17.13 -1.38 -7.12
CA ASN A 103 -16.96 -1.55 -8.56
C ASN A 103 -15.96 -2.67 -8.88
N VAL A 104 -14.83 -2.77 -8.17
CA VAL A 104 -13.90 -3.90 -8.33
C VAL A 104 -14.59 -5.23 -8.03
N ALA A 105 -15.36 -5.31 -6.93
CA ALA A 105 -16.13 -6.51 -6.59
C ALA A 105 -17.20 -6.85 -7.69
N HIS A 106 -17.81 -5.84 -8.30
CA HIS A 106 -18.71 -6.05 -9.45
C HIS A 106 -17.96 -6.62 -10.65
N LEU A 107 -16.78 -6.08 -10.97
CA LEU A 107 -15.93 -6.61 -12.06
C LEU A 107 -15.57 -8.08 -11.82
N CYS A 108 -15.28 -8.46 -10.57
CA CYS A 108 -14.96 -9.83 -10.19
C CYS A 108 -16.13 -10.83 -10.37
N LYS A 109 -17.38 -10.33 -10.42
CA LYS A 109 -18.59 -11.16 -10.64
C LYS A 109 -18.94 -11.33 -12.11
N ARG A 110 -18.18 -10.74 -13.05
CA ARG A 110 -18.48 -10.77 -14.49
C ARG A 110 -17.92 -12.04 -15.17
N ASP A 111 -18.45 -13.19 -14.86
CA ASP A 111 -17.93 -14.49 -15.32
C ASP A 111 -17.92 -14.68 -16.85
N ARG A 112 -18.78 -13.95 -17.59
CA ARG A 112 -18.84 -14.00 -19.06
C ARG A 112 -17.89 -12.99 -19.73
N SER A 113 -17.12 -12.24 -18.98
CA SER A 113 -16.17 -11.27 -19.54
C SER A 113 -14.86 -11.95 -19.90
N LYS A 114 -14.28 -11.59 -21.05
CA LYS A 114 -12.92 -12.02 -21.44
C LYS A 114 -11.82 -11.42 -20.57
N THR A 115 -12.09 -10.26 -19.94
CA THR A 115 -11.12 -9.50 -19.16
C THR A 115 -11.32 -9.72 -17.66
N TRP A 116 -12.59 -9.72 -17.20
CA TRP A 116 -12.97 -9.73 -15.79
C TRP A 116 -13.43 -11.11 -15.34
N GLY A 117 -13.80 -11.24 -14.09
CA GLY A 117 -14.25 -12.47 -13.45
C GLY A 117 -13.58 -12.64 -12.09
N LYS A 118 -13.62 -13.81 -11.49
CA LYS A 118 -13.17 -14.10 -10.12
C LYS A 118 -11.78 -13.53 -9.80
N ASP A 119 -10.84 -13.57 -10.73
CA ASP A 119 -9.48 -13.02 -10.58
C ASP A 119 -9.32 -11.61 -11.11
N GLY A 120 -10.41 -10.91 -11.45
CA GLY A 120 -10.38 -9.56 -11.99
C GLY A 120 -9.68 -8.53 -11.09
N TRP A 121 -9.72 -8.74 -9.77
CA TRP A 121 -9.02 -7.89 -8.80
C TRP A 121 -7.49 -7.84 -9.02
N LYS A 122 -6.89 -8.92 -9.53
CA LYS A 122 -5.45 -8.99 -9.85
C LYS A 122 -5.05 -8.03 -10.98
N LYS A 123 -6.04 -7.52 -11.74
CA LYS A 123 -5.87 -6.63 -12.89
C LYS A 123 -6.18 -5.18 -12.57
N VAL A 124 -6.48 -4.86 -11.31
CA VAL A 124 -6.81 -3.52 -10.86
C VAL A 124 -5.72 -3.02 -9.93
N VAL A 125 -5.25 -1.80 -10.20
CA VAL A 125 -4.35 -1.06 -9.29
C VAL A 125 -5.05 0.22 -8.88
N VAL A 126 -5.12 0.48 -7.59
CA VAL A 126 -5.61 1.74 -7.03
C VAL A 126 -4.40 2.49 -6.47
N CYS A 127 -4.10 3.64 -7.04
CA CYS A 127 -3.00 4.50 -6.65
C CYS A 127 -3.54 5.70 -5.88
N ILE A 128 -3.24 5.77 -4.59
CA ILE A 128 -3.54 6.93 -3.74
C ILE A 128 -2.31 7.84 -3.78
N VAL A 129 -2.47 9.04 -4.35
CA VAL A 129 -1.40 10.03 -4.49
C VAL A 129 -1.64 11.15 -3.49
N SER A 130 -0.71 11.31 -2.55
CA SER A 130 -0.73 12.41 -1.57
C SER A 130 0.40 13.40 -1.85
N ASP A 131 0.08 14.69 -1.88
CA ASP A 131 1.04 15.78 -2.08
C ASP A 131 1.82 16.10 -0.80
N GLY A 132 2.54 15.09 -0.31
CA GLY A 132 3.43 15.18 0.82
C GLY A 132 2.81 14.76 2.16
N ARG A 133 3.64 14.15 3.00
CA ARG A 133 3.26 13.58 4.30
C ARG A 133 2.81 14.63 5.32
N ALA A 134 3.28 15.86 5.20
CA ALA A 134 2.92 16.96 6.12
C ALA A 134 1.52 17.54 5.85
N LYS A 135 0.95 17.28 4.67
CA LYS A 135 -0.32 17.85 4.24
C LYS A 135 -1.50 16.89 4.41
N ILE A 136 -1.25 15.58 4.31
CA ILE A 136 -2.31 14.57 4.42
C ILE A 136 -3.01 14.65 5.78
N ASN A 137 -4.33 14.57 5.78
CA ASN A 137 -5.13 14.50 6.98
C ASN A 137 -4.75 13.26 7.82
N SER A 138 -4.51 13.43 9.12
CA SER A 138 -4.04 12.37 10.00
C SER A 138 -5.05 11.22 10.17
N ARG A 139 -6.36 11.52 10.16
CA ARG A 139 -7.40 10.48 10.23
C ARG A 139 -7.49 9.69 8.94
N THR A 140 -7.35 10.35 7.80
CA THR A 140 -7.25 9.70 6.50
C THR A 140 -6.02 8.79 6.41
N LEU A 141 -4.87 9.25 6.90
CA LEU A 141 -3.67 8.43 6.99
C LEU A 141 -3.88 7.20 7.88
N SER A 142 -4.60 7.37 9.00
CA SER A 142 -4.99 6.26 9.88
C SER A 142 -5.93 5.27 9.19
N ALA A 143 -6.86 5.74 8.35
CA ALA A 143 -7.73 4.88 7.54
C ALA A 143 -6.91 4.07 6.52
N ILE A 144 -5.96 4.69 5.83
CA ILE A 144 -5.02 4.02 4.90
C ILE A 144 -4.17 2.99 5.64
N ALA A 145 -3.69 3.31 6.85
CA ALA A 145 -2.96 2.37 7.70
C ALA A 145 -3.83 1.18 8.13
N ALA A 146 -5.09 1.41 8.47
CA ALA A 146 -6.05 0.35 8.80
C ALA A 146 -6.35 -0.58 7.60
N MET A 147 -6.17 -0.11 6.38
CA MET A 147 -6.23 -0.94 5.16
C MET A 147 -4.94 -1.74 4.91
N GLY A 148 -3.89 -1.56 5.72
CA GLY A 148 -2.59 -2.24 5.58
C GLY A 148 -1.65 -1.59 4.57
N VAL A 149 -2.05 -0.49 3.93
CA VAL A 149 -1.28 0.15 2.85
C VAL A 149 -0.17 1.05 3.39
N TYR A 150 -0.30 1.56 4.61
CA TYR A 150 0.67 2.45 5.24
C TYR A 150 1.10 1.91 6.61
N GLN A 151 2.37 2.09 6.93
CA GLN A 151 2.93 1.87 8.27
C GLN A 151 3.79 3.06 8.68
N GLU A 152 3.54 3.54 9.88
CA GLU A 152 4.35 4.63 10.43
C GLU A 152 5.74 4.15 10.83
N GLY A 153 6.72 5.04 10.77
CA GLY A 153 8.10 4.80 11.24
C GLY A 153 9.01 4.04 10.28
N ILE A 154 8.50 3.50 9.15
CA ILE A 154 9.35 2.76 8.19
C ILE A 154 9.96 3.67 7.11
N ALA A 155 9.36 4.83 6.86
CA ALA A 155 9.80 5.76 5.83
C ALA A 155 11.21 6.30 6.10
N LYS A 156 12.02 6.42 5.05
CA LYS A 156 13.37 6.97 5.08
C LYS A 156 13.39 8.35 4.45
N ASN A 157 14.12 9.29 5.04
CA ASN A 157 14.31 10.61 4.44
C ASN A 157 15.44 10.63 3.41
N ALA A 158 16.41 9.71 3.55
CA ALA A 158 17.52 9.55 2.62
C ALA A 158 17.97 8.08 2.55
N VAL A 159 18.53 7.67 1.41
CA VAL A 159 19.13 6.37 1.17
C VAL A 159 20.48 6.58 0.48
N ASN A 160 21.55 6.02 1.06
CA ASN A 160 22.92 6.19 0.54
C ASN A 160 23.30 7.65 0.26
N GLY A 161 22.90 8.56 1.15
CA GLY A 161 23.18 10.01 1.01
C GLY A 161 22.29 10.75 0.00
N LYS A 162 21.44 10.07 -0.75
CA LYS A 162 20.46 10.69 -1.66
C LYS A 162 19.15 10.94 -0.94
N PRO A 163 18.52 12.12 -1.07
CA PRO A 163 17.18 12.37 -0.52
C PRO A 163 16.13 11.48 -1.18
N VAL A 164 15.13 11.07 -0.41
CA VAL A 164 13.98 10.34 -0.95
C VAL A 164 13.03 11.34 -1.59
N THR A 165 12.73 11.12 -2.87
CA THR A 165 11.85 11.96 -3.68
C THR A 165 10.39 11.49 -3.63
N ALA A 166 10.18 10.16 -3.47
CA ALA A 166 8.84 9.60 -3.33
C ALA A 166 8.84 8.38 -2.39
N HIS A 167 7.78 8.24 -1.61
CA HIS A 167 7.51 7.09 -0.75
C HIS A 167 6.43 6.23 -1.40
N VAL A 168 6.78 5.03 -1.83
CA VAL A 168 5.85 4.10 -2.49
C VAL A 168 5.52 2.97 -1.54
N TYR A 169 4.24 2.83 -1.21
CA TYR A 169 3.70 1.77 -0.37
C TYR A 169 2.78 0.89 -1.22
N GLU A 170 2.98 -0.42 -1.19
CA GLU A 170 2.22 -1.36 -2.02
C GLU A 170 1.70 -2.52 -1.17
N TYR A 171 0.40 -2.75 -1.24
CA TYR A 171 -0.26 -3.84 -0.51
C TYR A 171 -1.48 -4.33 -1.26
N THR A 172 -1.76 -5.63 -1.18
CA THR A 172 -3.01 -6.21 -1.67
C THR A 172 -4.00 -6.27 -0.53
N THR A 173 -4.84 -5.25 -0.42
CA THR A 173 -5.86 -5.19 0.63
C THR A 173 -7.02 -6.15 0.34
N GLN A 174 -7.62 -6.67 1.41
CA GLN A 174 -8.79 -7.54 1.31
C GLN A 174 -10.04 -6.75 1.75
N GLY A 175 -11.05 -6.73 0.90
CA GLY A 175 -12.19 -5.80 0.97
C GLY A 175 -13.12 -5.85 2.20
N MET A 176 -12.77 -6.57 3.27
CA MET A 176 -13.63 -6.66 4.47
C MET A 176 -13.63 -5.42 5.37
N TYR A 177 -12.79 -4.43 5.11
CA TYR A 177 -12.54 -3.32 6.05
C TYR A 177 -13.46 -2.12 5.90
N LEU A 178 -14.12 -1.96 4.78
CA LEU A 178 -15.04 -0.83 4.62
C LEU A 178 -16.32 -0.95 5.46
N SER A 179 -16.63 -2.14 5.95
CA SER A 179 -17.71 -2.35 6.92
C SER A 179 -17.37 -1.92 8.37
N VAL A 180 -16.07 -1.71 8.67
CA VAL A 180 -15.62 -1.29 10.02
C VAL A 180 -15.83 0.20 10.26
N LEU A 181 -15.93 0.99 9.19
CA LEU A 181 -16.21 2.42 9.30
C LEU A 181 -17.71 2.74 9.56
N GLY A 182 -18.52 1.72 9.78
CA GLY A 182 -19.96 1.84 10.05
C GLY A 182 -20.80 2.06 8.78
N PRO A 183 -22.13 1.94 8.86
CA PRO A 183 -23.00 2.35 7.78
C PRO A 183 -22.88 3.87 7.63
N PHE A 184 -22.44 4.32 6.47
CA PHE A 184 -22.55 5.74 6.13
C PHE A 184 -24.04 6.09 6.04
N PRO A 185 -24.46 7.21 6.65
CA PRO A 185 -25.84 7.68 6.55
C PRO A 185 -26.25 7.99 5.10
#